data_45e8dc854c53e09db5aa1c5bef18087b
#
_entry.id   45e8dc854c53e09db5aa1c5bef18087b
#
_cell.length_a   1.000
_cell.length_b   1.000
_cell.length_c   1.000
_cell.angle_alpha   90.00
_cell.angle_beta   90.00
_cell.angle_gamma   90.00
#
_symmetry.space_group_name_H-M   'P 1'
#
loop_
_entity.id
_entity.type
_entity.pdbx_description
1 polymer ?
#
loop_
_entity_poly.entity_id
_entity_poly.type
_entity_poly.pdbx_seq_one_letter_code
_entity_poly.pdbx_strand_id
1 'polypeptide(L)'
;MSVGAEYAVKMHHVTKTFGKVTANKDVNLELRTGEILALLGENGSGKTTLMNMLSGIYFPDHGEIYVKGKEVTIRSPKDSFALGIGMIHQHFKLVDVLTAAENIVLGLDGKVTVNRREINKKVGELAQKYGFDLDPSKKVYNMSVSEKQTVEILKVLYKGADILILDEPTAVLTPQETERLFTVLRNMKKDGKSIIIITHKLNEVLAISDRVAILRKGEYIGVVNTAETDQAQLTEMMVGRPISLEIDRPQVERGEKRLQVIDLTCLNGDGVKALDNVSFEAYGGEILGIAGIAGSGQRELCETIAGLYPSIGGSVLYSGEHDGVPVQERILGL
;
A
#
# COMPACT_ATOMS: atom_id res chain seq x y z
N MET A 1 21.13 -1.69 33.33
CA MET A 1 20.64 -1.91 31.95
C MET A 1 19.29 -2.60 32.07
N SER A 2 18.18 -1.93 31.81
CA SER A 2 16.86 -2.56 31.78
C SER A 2 16.85 -3.52 30.59
N VAL A 3 16.63 -4.80 30.84
CA VAL A 3 16.33 -5.78 29.78
C VAL A 3 15.06 -5.28 29.11
N GLY A 4 15.20 -4.76 27.88
CA GLY A 4 14.04 -4.32 27.09
C GLY A 4 13.08 -5.50 26.93
N ALA A 5 11.77 -5.24 26.89
CA ALA A 5 10.79 -6.30 26.67
C ALA A 5 11.11 -7.03 25.35
N GLU A 6 11.13 -8.36 25.37
CA GLU A 6 11.44 -9.21 24.21
C GLU A 6 10.49 -8.92 23.03
N TYR A 7 9.23 -8.65 23.35
CA TYR A 7 8.18 -8.35 22.39
C TYR A 7 7.68 -6.91 22.53
N ALA A 8 7.65 -6.19 21.40
CA ALA A 8 7.04 -4.87 21.30
C ALA A 8 5.51 -4.97 21.35
N VAL A 9 4.95 -5.98 20.66
CA VAL A 9 3.51 -6.30 20.65
C VAL A 9 3.34 -7.82 20.73
N LYS A 10 2.34 -8.25 21.49
CA LYS A 10 1.83 -9.62 21.46
C LYS A 10 0.31 -9.59 21.47
N MET A 11 -0.29 -10.22 20.48
CA MET A 11 -1.73 -10.46 20.39
C MET A 11 -1.97 -11.96 20.66
N HIS A 12 -2.88 -12.26 21.57
CA HIS A 12 -3.09 -13.64 22.04
C HIS A 12 -4.57 -14.00 21.92
N HIS A 13 -4.88 -15.03 21.13
CA HIS A 13 -6.23 -15.54 20.87
C HIS A 13 -7.23 -14.47 20.42
N VAL A 14 -6.76 -13.49 19.62
CA VAL A 14 -7.56 -12.33 19.22
C VAL A 14 -8.58 -12.70 18.15
N THR A 15 -9.85 -12.40 18.45
CA THR A 15 -10.97 -12.66 17.55
C THR A 15 -11.76 -11.37 17.30
N LYS A 16 -12.16 -11.15 16.03
CA LYS A 16 -13.01 -10.04 15.62
C LYS A 16 -14.06 -10.49 14.61
N THR A 17 -15.32 -10.19 14.90
CA THR A 17 -16.47 -10.55 14.10
C THR A 17 -17.29 -9.31 13.73
N PHE A 18 -17.80 -9.23 12.52
CA PHE A 18 -18.70 -8.22 12.02
C PHE A 18 -19.99 -8.89 11.52
N GLY A 19 -21.04 -8.87 12.34
CA GLY A 19 -22.29 -9.58 12.06
C GLY A 19 -22.05 -11.09 11.89
N LYS A 20 -22.22 -11.61 10.68
CA LYS A 20 -21.99 -13.04 10.35
C LYS A 20 -20.57 -13.35 9.86
N VAL A 21 -19.71 -12.34 9.67
CA VAL A 21 -18.36 -12.50 9.12
C VAL A 21 -17.34 -12.41 10.24
N THR A 22 -16.60 -13.49 10.48
CA THR A 22 -15.44 -13.50 11.38
C THR A 22 -14.22 -13.06 10.57
N ALA A 23 -13.78 -11.82 10.80
CA ALA A 23 -12.64 -11.25 10.08
C ALA A 23 -11.29 -11.74 10.61
N ASN A 24 -11.20 -11.99 11.92
CA ASN A 24 -10.06 -12.62 12.58
C ASN A 24 -10.57 -13.64 13.58
N LYS A 25 -9.99 -14.85 13.59
CA LYS A 25 -10.38 -15.96 14.45
C LYS A 25 -9.18 -16.53 15.14
N ASP A 26 -9.13 -16.38 16.46
CA ASP A 26 -8.09 -16.97 17.32
C ASP A 26 -6.65 -16.64 16.88
N VAL A 27 -6.41 -15.38 16.50
CA VAL A 27 -5.14 -14.93 15.93
C VAL A 27 -4.11 -14.71 17.04
N ASN A 28 -2.92 -15.32 16.85
CA ASN A 28 -1.75 -15.11 17.69
C ASN A 28 -0.67 -14.43 16.86
N LEU A 29 -0.29 -13.19 17.22
CA LEU A 29 0.73 -12.41 16.51
C LEU A 29 1.74 -11.84 17.49
N GLU A 30 3.02 -11.98 17.18
CA GLU A 30 4.11 -11.46 17.99
C GLU A 30 5.06 -10.61 17.16
N LEU A 31 5.27 -9.36 17.57
CA LEU A 31 6.28 -8.45 17.05
C LEU A 31 7.41 -8.34 18.09
N ARG A 32 8.63 -8.72 17.72
CA ARG A 32 9.80 -8.55 18.57
C ARG A 32 10.24 -7.09 18.61
N THR A 33 10.94 -6.73 19.68
CA THR A 33 11.51 -5.38 19.79
C THR A 33 12.62 -5.18 18.76
N GLY A 34 12.55 -4.11 17.97
CA GLY A 34 13.55 -3.78 16.95
C GLY A 34 13.54 -4.70 15.73
N GLU A 35 12.43 -5.35 15.41
CA GLU A 35 12.29 -6.13 14.17
C GLU A 35 11.37 -5.46 13.15
N ILE A 36 11.50 -5.88 11.90
CA ILE A 36 10.55 -5.64 10.83
C ILE A 36 9.81 -6.95 10.55
N LEU A 37 8.54 -7.01 10.93
CA LEU A 37 7.64 -8.12 10.69
C LEU A 37 6.76 -7.82 9.46
N ALA A 38 6.79 -8.68 8.45
CA ALA A 38 5.81 -8.62 7.38
C ALA A 38 4.54 -9.38 7.77
N LEU A 39 3.38 -8.78 7.54
CA LEU A 39 2.08 -9.42 7.67
C LEU A 39 1.51 -9.69 6.29
N LEU A 40 1.55 -10.95 5.88
CA LEU A 40 1.23 -11.41 4.54
C LEU A 40 -0.12 -12.14 4.51
N GLY A 41 -0.79 -12.13 3.36
CA GLY A 41 -2.06 -12.83 3.12
C GLY A 41 -2.82 -12.23 1.94
N GLU A 42 -3.79 -12.97 1.40
CA GLU A 42 -4.65 -12.50 0.32
C GLU A 42 -5.52 -11.30 0.74
N ASN A 43 -6.11 -10.61 -0.24
CA ASN A 43 -7.09 -9.57 0.05
C ASN A 43 -8.29 -10.17 0.78
N GLY A 44 -8.74 -9.49 1.84
CA GLY A 44 -9.81 -10.01 2.69
C GLY A 44 -9.37 -11.04 3.75
N SER A 45 -8.07 -11.35 3.89
CA SER A 45 -7.58 -12.30 4.91
C SER A 45 -7.59 -11.77 6.35
N GLY A 46 -8.02 -10.53 6.58
CA GLY A 46 -8.13 -9.95 7.92
C GLY A 46 -6.94 -9.10 8.40
N LYS A 47 -5.90 -8.88 7.57
CA LYS A 47 -4.69 -8.10 7.94
C LYS A 47 -5.00 -6.69 8.45
N THR A 48 -5.70 -5.91 7.65
CA THR A 48 -6.07 -4.53 8.02
C THR A 48 -7.00 -4.51 9.24
N THR A 49 -7.90 -5.48 9.39
CA THR A 49 -8.75 -5.60 10.58
C THR A 49 -7.92 -5.86 11.83
N LEU A 50 -6.94 -6.77 11.76
CA LEU A 50 -6.05 -7.09 12.87
C LEU A 50 -5.24 -5.85 13.30
N MET A 51 -4.69 -5.10 12.33
CA MET A 51 -3.94 -3.89 12.63
C MET A 51 -4.82 -2.73 13.10
N ASN A 52 -6.06 -2.67 12.66
CA ASN A 52 -7.03 -1.70 13.15
C ASN A 52 -7.41 -1.94 14.63
N MET A 53 -7.25 -3.15 15.15
CA MET A 53 -7.38 -3.38 16.60
C MET A 53 -6.17 -2.81 17.37
N LEU A 54 -4.95 -2.92 16.84
CA LEU A 54 -3.77 -2.27 17.43
C LEU A 54 -3.81 -0.76 17.33
N SER A 55 -4.39 -0.21 16.27
CA SER A 55 -4.53 1.24 16.09
C SER A 55 -5.73 1.85 16.84
N GLY A 56 -6.54 1.03 17.52
CA GLY A 56 -7.70 1.47 18.30
C GLY A 56 -8.92 1.89 17.47
N ILE A 57 -8.98 1.50 16.20
CA ILE A 57 -10.16 1.70 15.34
C ILE A 57 -11.22 0.64 15.63
N TYR A 58 -10.80 -0.60 15.87
CA TYR A 58 -11.66 -1.69 16.29
C TYR A 58 -11.24 -2.20 17.67
N PHE A 59 -12.22 -2.75 18.39
CA PHE A 59 -11.97 -3.45 19.64
C PHE A 59 -12.13 -4.96 19.40
N PRO A 60 -11.22 -5.82 19.91
CA PRO A 60 -11.37 -7.27 19.78
C PRO A 60 -12.58 -7.77 20.56
N ASP A 61 -13.28 -8.77 20.03
CA ASP A 61 -14.40 -9.40 20.73
C ASP A 61 -13.90 -10.40 21.78
N HIS A 62 -12.74 -11.05 21.52
CA HIS A 62 -12.04 -11.96 22.42
C HIS A 62 -10.54 -11.80 22.26
N GLY A 63 -9.79 -12.30 23.26
CA GLY A 63 -8.34 -12.31 23.28
C GLY A 63 -7.74 -11.10 23.99
N GLU A 64 -6.42 -11.09 24.06
CA GLU A 64 -5.63 -10.14 24.84
C GLU A 64 -4.56 -9.49 23.99
N ILE A 65 -4.25 -8.24 24.28
CA ILE A 65 -3.18 -7.48 23.63
C ILE A 65 -2.18 -7.05 24.68
N TYR A 66 -0.90 -7.32 24.42
CA TYR A 66 0.21 -6.89 25.24
C TYR A 66 1.10 -5.95 24.45
N VAL A 67 1.50 -4.84 25.06
CA VAL A 67 2.46 -3.87 24.52
C VAL A 67 3.61 -3.71 25.49
N LYS A 68 4.83 -3.96 25.01
CA LYS A 68 6.06 -3.92 25.84
C LYS A 68 5.92 -4.78 27.12
N GLY A 69 5.29 -5.95 27.00
CA GLY A 69 5.09 -6.92 28.08
C GLY A 69 3.96 -6.60 29.06
N LYS A 70 3.19 -5.55 28.84
CA LYS A 70 2.03 -5.20 29.67
C LYS A 70 0.74 -5.46 28.92
N GLU A 71 -0.21 -6.12 29.56
CA GLU A 71 -1.57 -6.23 29.05
C GLU A 71 -2.22 -4.85 28.95
N VAL A 72 -2.84 -4.57 27.81
CA VAL A 72 -3.43 -3.27 27.52
C VAL A 72 -4.81 -3.39 26.89
N THR A 73 -5.66 -2.41 27.14
CA THR A 73 -6.95 -2.26 26.48
C THR A 73 -6.89 -1.03 25.56
N ILE A 74 -6.97 -1.25 24.25
CA ILE A 74 -6.90 -0.18 23.25
C ILE A 74 -8.32 0.10 22.74
N ARG A 75 -8.94 1.19 23.17
CA ARG A 75 -10.33 1.56 22.82
C ARG A 75 -10.42 2.70 21.81
N SER A 76 -9.32 3.40 21.59
CA SER A 76 -9.24 4.55 20.70
C SER A 76 -7.87 4.72 20.08
N PRO A 77 -7.74 5.45 18.95
CA PRO A 77 -6.45 5.82 18.41
C PRO A 77 -5.58 6.62 19.39
N LYS A 78 -6.19 7.35 20.32
CA LYS A 78 -5.47 8.07 21.39
C LYS A 78 -4.77 7.11 22.34
N ASP A 79 -5.41 6.00 22.72
CA ASP A 79 -4.81 4.96 23.56
C ASP A 79 -3.64 4.29 22.86
N SER A 80 -3.83 3.95 21.56
CA SER A 80 -2.78 3.39 20.71
C SER A 80 -1.54 4.30 20.66
N PHE A 81 -1.73 5.59 20.42
CA PHE A 81 -0.63 6.57 20.43
C PHE A 81 0.05 6.70 21.80
N ALA A 82 -0.72 6.68 22.91
CA ALA A 82 -0.17 6.72 24.26
C ALA A 82 0.73 5.52 24.57
N LEU A 83 0.49 4.38 23.92
CA LEU A 83 1.32 3.17 23.97
C LEU A 83 2.52 3.20 23.01
N GLY A 84 2.66 4.26 22.23
CA GLY A 84 3.73 4.42 21.24
C GLY A 84 3.47 3.68 19.91
N ILE A 85 2.22 3.32 19.60
CA ILE A 85 1.83 2.67 18.34
C ILE A 85 1.34 3.73 17.36
N GLY A 86 1.91 3.77 16.16
CA GLY A 86 1.49 4.64 15.07
C GLY A 86 1.18 3.84 13.81
N MET A 87 0.03 4.10 13.19
CA MET A 87 -0.38 3.45 11.94
C MET A 87 -0.43 4.44 10.79
N ILE A 88 0.21 4.08 9.70
CA ILE A 88 0.18 4.75 8.41
C ILE A 88 -0.76 3.96 7.51
N HIS A 89 -1.89 4.58 7.14
CA HIS A 89 -2.92 3.96 6.32
C HIS A 89 -2.58 4.04 4.83
N GLN A 90 -3.17 3.16 4.03
CA GLN A 90 -3.04 3.14 2.57
C GLN A 90 -3.47 4.48 1.92
N HIS A 91 -4.47 5.16 2.49
CA HIS A 91 -4.91 6.49 2.04
C HIS A 91 -4.42 7.57 2.98
N PHE A 92 -3.76 8.59 2.43
CA PHE A 92 -3.20 9.69 3.20
C PHE A 92 -4.29 10.52 3.89
N LYS A 93 -4.06 10.82 5.16
CA LYS A 93 -4.93 11.68 5.97
C LYS A 93 -4.27 13.04 6.19
N LEU A 94 -3.91 13.69 5.08
CA LEU A 94 -3.26 14.99 5.05
C LEU A 94 -4.23 16.09 4.62
N VAL A 95 -4.00 17.29 5.12
CA VAL A 95 -4.73 18.50 4.73
C VAL A 95 -3.93 19.20 3.64
N ASP A 96 -4.43 19.20 2.41
CA ASP A 96 -3.69 19.63 1.22
C ASP A 96 -3.22 21.09 1.29
N VAL A 97 -4.01 22.00 1.88
CA VAL A 97 -3.69 23.42 1.99
C VAL A 97 -2.63 23.75 3.05
N LEU A 98 -2.28 22.80 3.90
CA LEU A 98 -1.25 22.95 4.93
C LEU A 98 0.12 22.52 4.40
N THR A 99 1.20 22.98 5.05
CA THR A 99 2.56 22.52 4.77
C THR A 99 2.80 21.14 5.39
N ALA A 100 3.92 20.49 5.01
CA ALA A 100 4.36 19.24 5.65
C ALA A 100 4.45 19.40 7.16
N ALA A 101 5.17 20.41 7.61
CA ALA A 101 5.38 20.68 9.04
C ALA A 101 4.06 20.95 9.77
N GLU A 102 3.15 21.72 9.18
CA GLU A 102 1.83 21.99 9.76
C GLU A 102 1.00 20.70 9.88
N ASN A 103 1.02 19.80 8.87
CA ASN A 103 0.36 18.50 8.94
C ASN A 103 0.95 17.58 10.02
N ILE A 104 2.28 17.58 10.19
CA ILE A 104 2.98 16.74 11.15
C ILE A 104 2.59 17.11 12.59
N VAL A 105 2.47 18.39 12.88
CA VAL A 105 2.11 18.87 14.25
C VAL A 105 0.61 18.99 14.47
N LEU A 106 -0.20 18.80 13.46
CA LEU A 106 -1.65 18.92 13.56
C LEU A 106 -2.22 17.94 14.60
N GLY A 107 -3.02 18.47 15.53
CA GLY A 107 -3.67 17.69 16.59
C GLY A 107 -2.73 17.30 17.76
N LEU A 108 -1.57 17.95 17.90
CA LEU A 108 -0.79 17.86 19.12
C LEU A 108 -1.36 18.81 20.17
N ASP A 109 -1.45 18.33 21.42
CA ASP A 109 -1.82 19.17 22.56
C ASP A 109 -0.71 20.20 22.78
N GLY A 110 -1.00 21.50 22.61
CA GLY A 110 -0.02 22.55 22.77
C GLY A 110 -0.58 23.95 22.58
N LYS A 111 0.26 24.97 22.80
CA LYS A 111 -0.10 26.39 22.72
C LYS A 111 -0.62 26.74 21.31
N VAL A 112 -1.67 27.56 21.26
CA VAL A 112 -2.34 28.07 20.05
C VAL A 112 -1.39 28.82 19.10
N THR A 113 -0.24 29.30 19.58
CA THR A 113 0.78 29.95 18.78
C THR A 113 1.95 29.02 18.48
N VAL A 114 1.98 28.56 17.26
CA VAL A 114 3.04 27.68 16.76
C VAL A 114 4.12 28.52 16.08
N ASN A 115 5.36 28.49 16.58
CA ASN A 115 6.49 29.09 15.89
C ASN A 115 6.88 28.24 14.66
N ARG A 116 6.47 28.69 13.48
CA ARG A 116 6.72 27.97 12.20
C ARG A 116 8.19 27.64 11.97
N ARG A 117 9.12 28.57 12.34
CA ARG A 117 10.56 28.33 12.16
C ARG A 117 11.07 27.18 13.03
N GLU A 118 10.62 27.12 14.26
CA GLU A 118 11.01 26.07 15.21
C GLU A 118 10.47 24.70 14.76
N ILE A 119 9.22 24.65 14.28
CA ILE A 119 8.63 23.39 13.79
C ILE A 119 9.33 22.92 12.53
N ASN A 120 9.53 23.80 11.54
CA ASN A 120 10.25 23.44 10.32
C ASN A 120 11.65 22.90 10.64
N LYS A 121 12.35 23.49 11.62
CA LYS A 121 13.64 22.99 12.07
C LYS A 121 13.54 21.60 12.68
N LYS A 122 12.64 21.37 13.63
CA LYS A 122 12.45 20.06 14.28
C LYS A 122 12.03 18.97 13.29
N VAL A 123 11.12 19.29 12.36
CA VAL A 123 10.69 18.35 11.31
C VAL A 123 11.83 18.05 10.35
N GLY A 124 12.62 19.06 9.96
CA GLY A 124 13.80 18.87 9.10
C GLY A 124 14.87 18.00 9.78
N GLU A 125 15.16 18.23 11.08
CA GLU A 125 16.09 17.40 11.85
C GLU A 125 15.62 15.95 11.95
N LEU A 126 14.32 15.73 12.17
CA LEU A 126 13.72 14.39 12.21
C LEU A 126 13.78 13.68 10.84
N ALA A 127 13.47 14.41 9.77
CA ALA A 127 13.58 13.91 8.40
C ALA A 127 15.03 13.49 8.09
N GLN A 128 15.99 14.36 8.39
CA GLN A 128 17.41 14.08 8.16
C GLN A 128 17.91 12.88 8.99
N LYS A 129 17.46 12.75 10.25
CA LYS A 129 17.83 11.63 11.13
C LYS A 129 17.57 10.27 10.47
N TYR A 130 16.45 10.12 9.77
CA TYR A 130 16.08 8.85 9.13
C TYR A 130 16.44 8.77 7.64
N GLY A 131 16.90 9.87 7.04
CA GLY A 131 17.31 9.93 5.64
C GLY A 131 16.16 10.24 4.68
N PHE A 132 15.11 10.92 5.15
CA PHE A 132 14.08 11.49 4.29
C PHE A 132 14.52 12.79 3.64
N ASP A 133 14.22 12.94 2.36
CA ASP A 133 14.33 14.20 1.63
C ASP A 133 12.95 14.89 1.65
N LEU A 134 12.79 15.88 2.55
CA LEU A 134 11.54 16.61 2.74
C LEU A 134 11.81 18.08 3.01
N ASP A 135 11.17 18.96 2.23
CA ASP A 135 11.02 20.38 2.59
C ASP A 135 9.82 20.57 3.54
N PRO A 136 10.05 20.88 4.83
CA PRO A 136 8.98 21.08 5.81
C PRO A 136 8.00 22.20 5.45
N SER A 137 8.42 23.17 4.63
CA SER A 137 7.62 24.33 4.21
C SER A 137 6.76 24.10 2.98
N LYS A 138 7.00 23.01 2.25
CA LYS A 138 6.26 22.67 1.03
C LYS A 138 4.79 22.35 1.35
N LYS A 139 3.88 22.87 0.56
CA LYS A 139 2.42 22.60 0.66
C LYS A 139 2.11 21.19 0.15
N VAL A 140 1.21 20.47 0.83
CA VAL A 140 0.88 19.07 0.52
C VAL A 140 0.28 18.90 -0.88
N TYR A 141 -0.50 19.85 -1.37
CA TYR A 141 -1.04 19.80 -2.73
C TYR A 141 0.03 19.85 -3.84
N ASN A 142 1.23 20.34 -3.54
CA ASN A 142 2.39 20.37 -4.46
C ASN A 142 3.31 19.15 -4.29
N MET A 143 2.96 18.19 -3.42
CA MET A 143 3.79 17.04 -3.12
C MET A 143 3.49 15.85 -4.01
N SER A 144 4.53 15.11 -4.38
CA SER A 144 4.39 13.78 -4.95
C SER A 144 3.77 12.80 -3.93
N VAL A 145 3.33 11.65 -4.40
CA VAL A 145 2.80 10.58 -3.55
C VAL A 145 3.83 10.11 -2.52
N SER A 146 5.09 9.96 -2.93
CA SER A 146 6.21 9.59 -2.07
C SER A 146 6.48 10.62 -0.97
N GLU A 147 6.43 11.92 -1.29
CA GLU A 147 6.55 12.99 -0.30
C GLU A 147 5.38 12.99 0.70
N LYS A 148 4.15 12.79 0.22
CA LYS A 148 2.96 12.68 1.10
C LYS A 148 3.09 11.50 2.07
N GLN A 149 3.60 10.37 1.62
CA GLN A 149 3.88 9.22 2.46
C GLN A 149 4.96 9.54 3.52
N THR A 150 6.01 10.24 3.12
CA THR A 150 7.04 10.72 4.05
C THR A 150 6.44 11.58 5.15
N VAL A 151 5.52 12.49 4.82
CA VAL A 151 4.82 13.33 5.81
C VAL A 151 4.02 12.49 6.80
N GLU A 152 3.28 11.46 6.34
CA GLU A 152 2.52 10.55 7.23
C GLU A 152 3.44 9.77 8.18
N ILE A 153 4.57 9.27 7.69
CA ILE A 153 5.55 8.56 8.52
C ILE A 153 6.14 9.51 9.57
N LEU A 154 6.59 10.69 9.14
CA LEU A 154 7.17 11.69 10.06
C LEU A 154 6.15 12.17 11.10
N LYS A 155 4.87 12.25 10.75
CA LYS A 155 3.78 12.62 11.66
C LYS A 155 3.66 11.65 12.85
N VAL A 156 3.75 10.34 12.61
CA VAL A 156 3.71 9.34 13.69
C VAL A 156 5.01 9.32 14.49
N LEU A 157 6.17 9.49 13.84
CA LEU A 157 7.46 9.56 14.50
C LEU A 157 7.60 10.82 15.39
N TYR A 158 7.14 11.96 14.89
CA TYR A 158 7.16 13.23 15.65
C TYR A 158 6.31 13.14 16.94
N LYS A 159 5.25 12.35 16.90
CA LYS A 159 4.41 12.02 18.06
C LYS A 159 5.03 10.99 19.01
N GLY A 160 6.23 10.48 18.71
CA GLY A 160 6.97 9.55 19.57
C GLY A 160 6.62 8.09 19.38
N ALA A 161 6.10 7.67 18.21
CA ALA A 161 5.84 6.26 17.95
C ALA A 161 7.14 5.43 17.99
N ASP A 162 7.10 4.28 18.70
CA ASP A 162 8.15 3.27 18.76
C ASP A 162 7.78 2.02 17.94
N ILE A 163 6.48 1.82 17.73
CA ILE A 163 5.89 0.71 16.97
C ILE A 163 5.15 1.33 15.79
N LEU A 164 5.58 1.01 14.58
CA LEU A 164 4.99 1.52 13.35
C LEU A 164 4.28 0.41 12.60
N ILE A 165 3.08 0.71 12.11
CA ILE A 165 2.29 -0.17 11.24
C ILE A 165 2.12 0.55 9.91
N LEU A 166 2.60 -0.06 8.81
CA LEU A 166 2.48 0.47 7.46
C LEU A 166 1.56 -0.44 6.64
N ASP A 167 0.44 0.10 6.17
CA ASP A 167 -0.54 -0.64 5.37
C ASP A 167 -0.31 -0.35 3.89
N GLU A 168 0.19 -1.35 3.14
CA GLU A 168 0.51 -1.29 1.71
C GLU A 168 1.39 -0.08 1.31
N PRO A 169 2.53 0.16 1.99
CA PRO A 169 3.26 1.42 1.84
C PRO A 169 3.88 1.63 0.45
N THR A 170 3.96 0.60 -0.37
CA THR A 170 4.61 0.64 -1.69
C THR A 170 3.62 0.53 -2.86
N ALA A 171 2.31 0.57 -2.58
CA ALA A 171 1.28 0.33 -3.60
C ALA A 171 1.35 1.27 -4.80
N VAL A 172 1.80 2.51 -4.58
CA VAL A 172 1.85 3.59 -5.58
C VAL A 172 3.27 4.14 -5.81
N LEU A 173 4.29 3.49 -5.25
CA LEU A 173 5.68 3.90 -5.38
C LEU A 173 6.36 3.25 -6.59
N THR A 174 7.27 3.97 -7.20
CA THR A 174 8.22 3.40 -8.16
C THR A 174 9.21 2.46 -7.46
N PRO A 175 9.89 1.54 -8.18
CA PRO A 175 10.92 0.70 -7.59
C PRO A 175 12.01 1.48 -6.85
N GLN A 176 12.44 2.63 -7.39
CA GLN A 176 13.46 3.49 -6.80
C GLN A 176 12.98 4.14 -5.49
N GLU A 177 11.71 4.56 -5.44
CA GLU A 177 11.09 5.12 -4.23
C GLU A 177 10.91 4.04 -3.17
N THR A 178 10.56 2.81 -3.57
CA THR A 178 10.46 1.64 -2.69
C THR A 178 11.80 1.35 -2.00
N GLU A 179 12.91 1.34 -2.73
CA GLU A 179 14.24 1.12 -2.16
C GLU A 179 14.65 2.23 -1.18
N ARG A 180 14.30 3.50 -1.48
CA ARG A 180 14.50 4.62 -0.54
C ARG A 180 13.71 4.41 0.74
N LEU A 181 12.43 4.04 0.64
CA LEU A 181 11.58 3.73 1.79
C LEU A 181 12.19 2.59 2.62
N PHE A 182 12.65 1.50 2.00
CA PHE A 182 13.28 0.39 2.70
C PHE A 182 14.55 0.80 3.43
N THR A 183 15.34 1.69 2.84
CA THR A 183 16.53 2.26 3.52
C THR A 183 16.12 3.02 4.77
N VAL A 184 15.07 3.82 4.70
CA VAL A 184 14.52 4.55 5.86
C VAL A 184 14.02 3.59 6.93
N LEU A 185 13.26 2.55 6.57
CA LEU A 185 12.76 1.56 7.53
C LEU A 185 13.91 0.79 8.22
N ARG A 186 14.98 0.46 7.48
CA ARG A 186 16.19 -0.12 8.08
C ARG A 186 16.87 0.83 9.06
N ASN A 187 16.90 2.13 8.78
CA ASN A 187 17.44 3.14 9.70
C ASN A 187 16.58 3.25 10.97
N MET A 188 15.25 3.22 10.84
CA MET A 188 14.33 3.20 11.97
C MET A 188 14.52 1.95 12.84
N LYS A 189 14.66 0.77 12.22
CA LYS A 189 14.97 -0.47 12.93
C LYS A 189 16.29 -0.35 13.71
N LYS A 190 17.36 0.20 13.11
CA LYS A 190 18.64 0.46 13.80
C LYS A 190 18.49 1.41 14.99
N ASP A 191 17.52 2.34 14.92
CA ASP A 191 17.17 3.25 16.03
C ASP A 191 16.23 2.57 17.07
N GLY A 192 16.03 1.26 16.98
CA GLY A 192 15.24 0.46 17.92
C GLY A 192 13.73 0.48 17.70
N LYS A 193 13.26 1.02 16.57
CA LYS A 193 11.84 0.97 16.23
C LYS A 193 11.43 -0.44 15.79
N SER A 194 10.22 -0.85 16.17
CA SER A 194 9.59 -2.11 15.75
C SER A 194 8.55 -1.81 14.67
N ILE A 195 8.55 -2.58 13.59
CA ILE A 195 7.79 -2.22 12.39
C ILE A 195 6.96 -3.42 11.92
N ILE A 196 5.68 -3.20 11.64
CA ILE A 196 4.82 -4.15 10.92
C ILE A 196 4.55 -3.58 9.54
N ILE A 197 4.83 -4.36 8.49
CA ILE A 197 4.50 -4.00 7.11
C ILE A 197 3.43 -4.95 6.61
N ILE A 198 2.29 -4.41 6.21
CA ILE A 198 1.25 -5.15 5.50
C ILE A 198 1.51 -5.01 4.01
N THR A 199 1.71 -6.11 3.31
CA THR A 199 1.84 -6.14 1.85
C THR A 199 1.46 -7.51 1.31
N HIS A 200 1.14 -7.56 0.02
CA HIS A 200 0.96 -8.82 -0.72
C HIS A 200 2.09 -9.08 -1.73
N LYS A 201 3.11 -8.20 -1.77
CA LYS A 201 4.23 -8.27 -2.71
C LYS A 201 5.39 -9.08 -2.11
N LEU A 202 5.51 -10.34 -2.49
CA LEU A 202 6.48 -11.29 -1.92
C LEU A 202 7.93 -10.82 -2.03
N ASN A 203 8.32 -10.19 -3.17
CA ASN A 203 9.67 -9.65 -3.34
C ASN A 203 10.01 -8.58 -2.30
N GLU A 204 9.03 -7.73 -1.96
CA GLU A 204 9.21 -6.69 -0.94
C GLU A 204 9.38 -7.30 0.45
N VAL A 205 8.56 -8.30 0.77
CA VAL A 205 8.66 -9.04 2.02
C VAL A 205 10.06 -9.64 2.20
N LEU A 206 10.54 -10.36 1.20
CA LEU A 206 11.88 -10.98 1.22
C LEU A 206 13.01 -9.96 1.30
N ALA A 207 12.81 -8.74 0.78
CA ALA A 207 13.83 -7.70 0.76
C ALA A 207 13.98 -6.94 2.08
N ILE A 208 12.90 -6.81 2.89
CA ILE A 208 12.89 -5.88 4.02
C ILE A 208 12.62 -6.53 5.38
N SER A 209 11.86 -7.60 5.47
CA SER A 209 11.43 -8.16 6.75
C SER A 209 12.45 -9.12 7.36
N ASP A 210 12.37 -9.28 8.69
CA ASP A 210 13.11 -10.30 9.43
C ASP A 210 12.33 -11.60 9.53
N ARG A 211 11.01 -11.48 9.75
CA ARG A 211 10.06 -12.57 9.80
C ARG A 211 8.80 -12.23 9.04
N VAL A 212 8.10 -13.27 8.61
CA VAL A 212 6.84 -13.16 7.88
C VAL A 212 5.76 -13.91 8.61
N ALA A 213 4.73 -13.20 9.06
CA ALA A 213 3.51 -13.79 9.63
C ALA A 213 2.44 -13.88 8.53
N ILE A 214 1.76 -15.01 8.45
CA ILE A 214 0.79 -15.30 7.39
C ILE A 214 -0.62 -15.39 7.96
N LEU A 215 -1.53 -14.61 7.38
CA LEU A 215 -2.97 -14.70 7.61
C LEU A 215 -3.68 -15.26 6.37
N ARG A 216 -4.58 -16.21 6.58
CA ARG A 216 -5.42 -16.80 5.55
C ARG A 216 -6.84 -16.97 6.05
N LYS A 217 -7.82 -16.34 5.37
CA LYS A 217 -9.27 -16.42 5.71
C LYS A 217 -9.56 -16.09 7.19
N GLY A 218 -8.87 -15.11 7.75
CA GLY A 218 -9.03 -14.68 9.14
C GLY A 218 -8.28 -15.49 10.18
N GLU A 219 -7.58 -16.55 9.80
CA GLU A 219 -6.82 -17.40 10.70
C GLU A 219 -5.31 -17.16 10.57
N TYR A 220 -4.58 -17.30 11.67
CA TYR A 220 -3.12 -17.25 11.70
C TYR A 220 -2.54 -18.61 11.29
N ILE A 221 -1.79 -18.61 10.19
CA ILE A 221 -1.20 -19.84 9.63
C ILE A 221 0.16 -20.16 10.27
N GLY A 222 0.92 -19.11 10.59
CA GLY A 222 2.23 -19.26 11.19
C GLY A 222 3.14 -18.07 10.90
N VAL A 223 4.37 -18.18 11.38
CA VAL A 223 5.46 -17.23 11.14
C VAL A 223 6.71 -17.97 10.70
N VAL A 224 7.43 -17.42 9.72
CA VAL A 224 8.69 -17.95 9.21
C VAL A 224 9.78 -16.88 9.25
N ASN A 225 11.03 -17.29 9.39
CA ASN A 225 12.17 -16.39 9.24
C ASN A 225 12.35 -16.08 7.75
N THR A 226 12.49 -14.82 7.40
CA THR A 226 12.65 -14.39 6.00
C THR A 226 13.89 -15.00 5.34
N ALA A 227 14.97 -15.16 6.09
CA ALA A 227 16.21 -15.75 5.58
C ALA A 227 16.12 -17.27 5.29
N GLU A 228 15.08 -17.94 5.75
CA GLU A 228 14.88 -19.40 5.66
C GLU A 228 13.70 -19.78 4.75
N THR A 229 13.12 -18.82 4.05
CA THR A 229 11.94 -19.01 3.20
C THR A 229 12.14 -18.42 1.81
N ASP A 230 11.29 -18.82 0.88
CA ASP A 230 11.25 -18.32 -0.49
C ASP A 230 9.82 -17.95 -0.93
N GLN A 231 9.70 -17.43 -2.17
CA GLN A 231 8.40 -17.05 -2.72
C GLN A 231 7.42 -18.21 -2.86
N ALA A 232 7.91 -19.42 -3.17
CA ALA A 232 7.07 -20.58 -3.39
C ALA A 232 6.43 -21.01 -2.07
N GLN A 233 7.23 -21.11 -0.99
CA GLN A 233 6.75 -21.44 0.34
C GLN A 233 5.78 -20.40 0.88
N LEU A 234 6.09 -19.09 0.74
CA LEU A 234 5.18 -18.04 1.17
C LEU A 234 3.85 -18.07 0.41
N THR A 235 3.90 -18.34 -0.90
CA THR A 235 2.69 -18.48 -1.73
C THR A 235 1.85 -19.68 -1.28
N GLU A 236 2.48 -20.82 -1.03
CA GLU A 236 1.79 -22.02 -0.54
C GLU A 236 1.10 -21.76 0.81
N MET A 237 1.78 -21.11 1.75
CA MET A 237 1.20 -20.73 3.03
C MET A 237 0.01 -19.78 2.90
N MET A 238 0.10 -18.80 1.98
CA MET A 238 -0.98 -17.83 1.72
C MET A 238 -2.22 -18.49 1.13
N VAL A 239 -2.04 -19.34 0.13
CA VAL A 239 -3.15 -19.93 -0.66
C VAL A 239 -3.61 -21.27 -0.07
N GLY A 240 -2.72 -22.00 0.61
CA GLY A 240 -3.01 -23.28 1.28
C GLY A 240 -2.93 -24.50 0.36
N ARG A 241 -2.31 -24.33 -0.80
CA ARG A 241 -2.00 -25.43 -1.73
C ARG A 241 -0.73 -25.08 -2.52
N PRO A 242 0.05 -26.08 -2.93
CA PRO A 242 1.17 -25.86 -3.84
C PRO A 242 0.68 -25.16 -5.12
N ILE A 243 1.37 -24.11 -5.53
CA ILE A 243 1.08 -23.40 -6.77
C ILE A 243 2.31 -23.52 -7.66
N SER A 244 2.12 -24.08 -8.86
CA SER A 244 3.10 -23.92 -9.92
C SER A 244 3.07 -22.47 -10.39
N LEU A 245 4.20 -21.78 -10.31
CA LEU A 245 4.38 -20.44 -10.90
C LEU A 245 4.61 -20.54 -12.42
N GLU A 246 4.78 -21.76 -12.95
CA GLU A 246 4.82 -22.01 -14.39
C GLU A 246 3.42 -21.95 -14.93
N ILE A 247 3.16 -20.93 -15.74
CA ILE A 247 1.90 -20.80 -16.47
C ILE A 247 2.06 -21.61 -17.75
N ASP A 248 1.40 -22.77 -17.81
CA ASP A 248 1.24 -23.51 -19.07
C ASP A 248 0.35 -22.69 -20.00
N ARG A 249 0.97 -22.02 -20.97
CA ARG A 249 0.26 -21.22 -21.97
C ARG A 249 0.04 -22.09 -23.18
N PRO A 250 -1.22 -22.45 -23.50
CA PRO A 250 -1.50 -23.10 -24.77
C PRO A 250 -1.04 -22.17 -25.89
N GLN A 251 -0.31 -22.72 -26.89
CA GLN A 251 0.00 -21.98 -28.10
C GLN A 251 -1.30 -21.83 -28.89
N VAL A 252 -1.88 -20.63 -28.83
CA VAL A 252 -3.04 -20.26 -29.63
C VAL A 252 -2.54 -19.58 -30.88
N GLU A 253 -2.98 -20.05 -32.05
CA GLU A 253 -2.70 -19.37 -33.32
C GLU A 253 -3.36 -17.98 -33.28
N ARG A 254 -2.64 -16.97 -33.79
CA ARG A 254 -3.13 -15.62 -33.90
C ARG A 254 -4.33 -15.58 -34.82
N GLY A 255 -5.48 -15.22 -34.30
CA GLY A 255 -6.73 -15.14 -35.05
C GLY A 255 -6.88 -13.87 -35.90
N GLU A 256 -8.10 -13.57 -36.28
CA GLU A 256 -8.43 -12.34 -36.99
C GLU A 256 -8.24 -11.08 -36.12
N LYS A 257 -8.00 -9.95 -36.78
CA LYS A 257 -7.95 -8.64 -36.12
C LYS A 257 -9.31 -8.32 -35.50
N ARG A 258 -9.31 -8.07 -34.18
CA ARG A 258 -10.53 -7.73 -33.41
C ARG A 258 -10.63 -6.27 -33.05
N LEU A 259 -9.49 -5.60 -32.82
CA LEU A 259 -9.43 -4.19 -32.48
C LEU A 259 -8.32 -3.53 -33.29
N GLN A 260 -8.61 -2.34 -33.83
CA GLN A 260 -7.60 -1.48 -34.45
C GLN A 260 -7.79 -0.05 -33.96
N VAL A 261 -6.75 0.48 -33.36
CA VAL A 261 -6.64 1.88 -32.95
C VAL A 261 -5.73 2.59 -33.94
N ILE A 262 -6.18 3.73 -34.48
CA ILE A 262 -5.48 4.47 -35.54
C ILE A 262 -5.37 5.93 -35.10
N ASP A 263 -4.15 6.43 -34.96
CA ASP A 263 -3.78 7.84 -34.70
C ASP A 263 -4.60 8.51 -33.57
N LEU A 264 -4.93 7.70 -32.53
CA LEU A 264 -5.79 8.14 -31.45
C LEU A 264 -5.14 9.26 -30.65
N THR A 265 -5.84 10.38 -30.53
CA THR A 265 -5.37 11.57 -29.80
C THR A 265 -6.45 12.05 -28.85
N CYS A 266 -6.09 12.22 -27.56
CA CYS A 266 -6.97 12.72 -26.50
C CYS A 266 -6.29 13.81 -25.69
N LEU A 267 -7.08 14.75 -25.13
CA LEU A 267 -6.61 15.74 -24.16
C LEU A 267 -7.03 15.30 -22.75
N ASN A 268 -6.20 15.59 -21.75
CA ASN A 268 -6.59 15.45 -20.34
C ASN A 268 -7.50 16.63 -19.90
N GLY A 269 -7.95 16.61 -18.62
CA GLY A 269 -8.80 17.66 -18.05
C GLY A 269 -8.18 19.06 -18.05
N ASP A 270 -6.86 19.17 -18.19
CA ASP A 270 -6.09 20.42 -18.24
C ASP A 270 -5.85 20.88 -19.70
N GLY A 271 -6.40 20.19 -20.69
CA GLY A 271 -6.23 20.50 -22.10
C GLY A 271 -4.87 20.09 -22.69
N VAL A 272 -4.09 19.27 -21.98
CA VAL A 272 -2.81 18.74 -22.44
C VAL A 272 -3.04 17.39 -23.11
N LYS A 273 -2.29 17.08 -24.18
CA LYS A 273 -2.34 15.78 -24.85
C LYS A 273 -1.97 14.65 -23.88
N ALA A 274 -2.94 13.81 -23.56
CA ALA A 274 -2.75 12.57 -22.81
C ALA A 274 -2.37 11.40 -23.72
N LEU A 275 -2.93 11.41 -24.96
CA LEU A 275 -2.58 10.51 -26.07
C LEU A 275 -2.22 11.36 -27.29
N ASP A 276 -1.17 11.00 -28.01
CA ASP A 276 -0.74 11.69 -29.22
C ASP A 276 -0.43 10.67 -30.33
N ASN A 277 -1.35 10.52 -31.30
CA ASN A 277 -1.26 9.64 -32.46
C ASN A 277 -0.93 8.18 -32.11
N VAL A 278 -1.64 7.62 -31.09
CA VAL A 278 -1.44 6.23 -30.66
C VAL A 278 -2.11 5.27 -31.64
N SER A 279 -1.34 4.31 -32.18
CA SER A 279 -1.83 3.29 -33.09
C SER A 279 -1.35 1.91 -32.69
N PHE A 280 -2.27 0.93 -32.68
CA PHE A 280 -1.97 -0.48 -32.44
C PHE A 280 -3.14 -1.38 -32.88
N GLU A 281 -2.90 -2.69 -32.89
CA GLU A 281 -3.88 -3.69 -33.26
C GLU A 281 -3.92 -4.80 -32.22
N ALA A 282 -5.09 -5.38 -32.00
CA ALA A 282 -5.26 -6.57 -31.18
C ALA A 282 -6.03 -7.66 -31.96
N TYR A 283 -5.63 -8.89 -31.77
CA TYR A 283 -6.11 -10.05 -32.55
C TYR A 283 -6.83 -11.07 -31.67
N GLY A 284 -7.68 -11.87 -32.26
CA GLY A 284 -8.34 -12.99 -31.58
C GLY A 284 -7.30 -13.99 -31.06
N GLY A 285 -7.49 -14.48 -29.83
CA GLY A 285 -6.60 -15.45 -29.20
C GLY A 285 -5.32 -14.89 -28.59
N GLU A 286 -5.02 -13.58 -28.76
CA GLU A 286 -3.88 -12.95 -28.09
C GLU A 286 -4.27 -12.17 -26.84
N ILE A 287 -3.30 -11.98 -25.94
CA ILE A 287 -3.38 -11.04 -24.82
C ILE A 287 -2.40 -9.91 -25.11
N LEU A 288 -2.95 -8.74 -25.47
CA LEU A 288 -2.15 -7.53 -25.67
C LEU A 288 -1.96 -6.79 -24.35
N GLY A 289 -0.72 -6.68 -23.87
CA GLY A 289 -0.38 -5.92 -22.67
C GLY A 289 -0.08 -4.46 -22.98
N ILE A 290 -0.71 -3.53 -22.25
CA ILE A 290 -0.42 -2.10 -22.31
C ILE A 290 0.29 -1.70 -21.04
N ALA A 291 1.56 -1.33 -21.15
CA ALA A 291 2.40 -0.93 -20.02
C ALA A 291 2.69 0.57 -20.01
N GLY A 292 2.77 1.17 -18.85
CA GLY A 292 3.11 2.58 -18.65
C GLY A 292 3.15 2.95 -17.18
N ILE A 293 3.77 4.07 -16.87
CA ILE A 293 3.78 4.67 -15.53
C ILE A 293 2.50 5.48 -15.30
N ALA A 294 2.20 5.84 -14.06
CA ALA A 294 1.08 6.72 -13.73
C ALA A 294 1.14 8.03 -14.54
N GLY A 295 0.03 8.44 -15.15
CA GLY A 295 -0.05 9.64 -15.98
C GLY A 295 0.44 9.49 -17.43
N SER A 296 0.76 8.25 -17.88
CA SER A 296 1.18 7.99 -19.27
C SER A 296 0.04 7.86 -20.28
N GLY A 297 -1.21 8.17 -19.89
CA GLY A 297 -2.37 8.11 -20.78
C GLY A 297 -3.06 6.75 -20.87
N GLN A 298 -2.65 5.75 -20.07
CA GLN A 298 -3.27 4.41 -20.09
C GLN A 298 -4.76 4.45 -19.77
N ARG A 299 -5.16 5.28 -18.81
CA ARG A 299 -6.55 5.44 -18.42
C ARG A 299 -7.36 6.02 -19.57
N GLU A 300 -6.89 7.12 -20.14
CA GLU A 300 -7.53 7.82 -21.26
C GLU A 300 -7.64 6.87 -22.47
N LEU A 301 -6.61 6.05 -22.72
CA LEU A 301 -6.63 5.04 -23.78
C LEU A 301 -7.73 4.00 -23.56
N CYS A 302 -7.79 3.40 -22.39
CA CYS A 302 -8.78 2.37 -22.06
C CYS A 302 -10.21 2.95 -22.07
N GLU A 303 -10.39 4.13 -21.49
CA GLU A 303 -11.69 4.80 -21.43
C GLU A 303 -12.17 5.25 -22.82
N THR A 304 -11.25 5.69 -23.72
CA THR A 304 -11.60 6.03 -25.11
C THR A 304 -12.00 4.79 -25.92
N ILE A 305 -11.27 3.68 -25.79
CA ILE A 305 -11.61 2.42 -26.43
C ILE A 305 -12.99 1.93 -25.96
N ALA A 306 -13.30 2.13 -24.68
CA ALA A 306 -14.59 1.79 -24.09
C ALA A 306 -15.72 2.79 -24.42
N GLY A 307 -15.43 3.88 -25.15
CA GLY A 307 -16.41 4.93 -25.46
C GLY A 307 -16.78 5.84 -24.29
N LEU A 308 -15.98 5.83 -23.22
CA LEU A 308 -16.22 6.61 -22.00
C LEU A 308 -15.45 7.95 -21.97
N TYR A 309 -14.50 8.14 -22.88
CA TYR A 309 -13.65 9.33 -22.93
C TYR A 309 -13.58 9.88 -24.36
N PRO A 310 -13.71 11.21 -24.56
CA PRO A 310 -13.74 11.80 -25.91
C PRO A 310 -12.34 11.82 -26.54
N SER A 311 -12.25 11.46 -27.82
CA SER A 311 -11.07 11.67 -28.65
C SER A 311 -11.20 12.96 -29.46
N ILE A 312 -10.07 13.63 -29.71
CA ILE A 312 -10.00 14.80 -30.60
C ILE A 312 -9.46 14.43 -31.99
N GLY A 313 -8.97 13.20 -32.17
CA GLY A 313 -8.46 12.69 -33.45
C GLY A 313 -8.28 11.20 -33.41
N GLY A 314 -8.20 10.62 -34.59
CA GLY A 314 -8.04 9.17 -34.78
C GLY A 314 -9.35 8.38 -34.83
N SER A 315 -9.23 7.07 -34.80
CA SER A 315 -10.39 6.16 -34.78
C SER A 315 -10.10 4.86 -34.07
N VAL A 316 -11.15 4.26 -33.52
CA VAL A 316 -11.15 2.92 -32.95
C VAL A 316 -12.11 2.07 -33.77
N LEU A 317 -11.62 0.99 -34.34
CA LEU A 317 -12.38 0.04 -35.15
C LEU A 317 -12.45 -1.29 -34.40
N TYR A 318 -13.62 -1.82 -34.25
CA TYR A 318 -13.88 -3.14 -33.71
C TYR A 318 -14.40 -4.06 -34.82
N SER A 319 -13.86 -5.27 -34.92
CA SER A 319 -14.32 -6.29 -35.84
C SER A 319 -14.83 -7.49 -35.02
N GLY A 320 -16.10 -7.85 -35.19
CA GLY A 320 -16.77 -8.92 -34.46
C GLY A 320 -17.83 -9.57 -35.29
N GLU A 321 -18.57 -10.51 -34.73
CA GLU A 321 -19.78 -11.11 -35.31
C GLU A 321 -20.98 -10.71 -34.45
N HIS A 322 -22.05 -10.30 -35.09
CA HIS A 322 -23.35 -10.13 -34.46
C HIS A 322 -24.33 -11.08 -35.15
N ASP A 323 -24.91 -12.02 -34.40
CA ASP A 323 -25.81 -13.07 -34.91
C ASP A 323 -25.19 -13.90 -36.07
N GLY A 324 -23.88 -14.17 -36.02
CA GLY A 324 -23.16 -14.93 -37.03
C GLY A 324 -22.84 -14.15 -38.33
N VAL A 325 -23.04 -12.82 -38.32
CA VAL A 325 -22.65 -11.92 -39.40
C VAL A 325 -21.44 -11.10 -38.99
N PRO A 326 -20.35 -11.08 -39.78
CA PRO A 326 -19.21 -10.21 -39.51
C PRO A 326 -19.61 -8.74 -39.50
N VAL A 327 -19.33 -8.03 -38.43
CA VAL A 327 -19.60 -6.58 -38.27
C VAL A 327 -18.29 -5.87 -37.99
N GLN A 328 -18.06 -4.77 -38.71
CA GLN A 328 -17.01 -3.83 -38.41
C GLN A 328 -17.65 -2.52 -37.97
N GLU A 329 -17.52 -2.20 -36.69
CA GLU A 329 -18.07 -0.97 -36.12
C GLU A 329 -16.96 0.02 -35.81
N ARG A 330 -17.19 1.29 -36.14
CA ARG A 330 -16.34 2.40 -35.71
C ARG A 330 -16.89 2.96 -34.41
N ILE A 331 -16.14 2.82 -33.33
CA ILE A 331 -16.45 3.49 -32.07
C ILE A 331 -16.01 4.93 -32.23
N LEU A 332 -16.97 5.85 -32.33
CA LEU A 332 -16.71 7.27 -32.28
C LEU A 332 -16.71 7.68 -30.81
N GLY A 333 -15.65 8.33 -30.33
CA GLY A 333 -15.68 9.03 -29.05
C GLY A 333 -16.79 10.09 -29.07
N LEU A 334 -17.56 10.13 -28.00
CA LEU A 334 -18.59 11.17 -27.76
C LEU A 334 -17.93 12.50 -27.42
#